data_f7bd6833195e58ac9b69991e1f370469
#
_entry.id   f7bd6833195e58ac9b69991e1f370469
#
_cell.length_a   1.000
_cell.length_b   1.000
_cell.length_c   1.000
_cell.angle_alpha   90.00
_cell.angle_beta   90.00
_cell.angle_gamma   90.00
#
_symmetry.space_group_name_H-M   'P 1'
#
loop_
_entity.id
_entity.type
_entity.pdbx_description
1 polymer ?
#
loop_
_entity_poly.entity_id
_entity_poly.type
_entity_poly.pdbx_seq_one_letter_code
_entity_poly.pdbx_strand_id
1 'polypeptide(L)'
;ANSIIFDCKKALNDEPRSFVVMPYAATYNTTTCDGRFYVIGSRFSYYTSEYTFNYVIIDPAEIIRTDGVVGTTESFPGTLLEDIKSMTMPYAIYVNPYTGYVYATDAGSYTEAGALHQWNPEGVKLGTYKVYINPGHFLALPPNGQFTGIENVENEEQRTDNSIYDLLGRKVEKPQRGGIYIKNGKKIVCK
;
A
#
# COMPACT_ATOMS: atom_id res chain seq x y z
N ALA A 1 -4.57 11.14 15.28
CA ALA A 1 -3.76 11.44 14.10
C ALA A 1 -4.68 11.58 12.89
N ASN A 2 -4.32 12.43 11.94
CA ASN A 2 -5.09 12.65 10.72
C ASN A 2 -4.31 12.05 9.55
N SER A 3 -5.02 11.53 8.55
CA SER A 3 -4.42 11.13 7.29
C SER A 3 -4.32 12.33 6.35
N ILE A 4 -3.28 12.37 5.52
CA ILE A 4 -3.05 13.43 4.54
C ILE A 4 -2.97 12.78 3.16
N ILE A 5 -3.75 13.31 2.22
CA ILE A 5 -3.62 13.00 0.80
C ILE A 5 -2.85 14.14 0.16
N PHE A 6 -1.78 13.84 -0.55
CA PHE A 6 -0.94 14.80 -1.23
C PHE A 6 -1.01 14.62 -2.74
N ASP A 7 -1.40 15.69 -3.45
CA ASP A 7 -1.44 15.71 -4.89
C ASP A 7 -0.12 16.21 -5.46
N CYS A 8 0.73 15.28 -5.88
CA CYS A 8 2.04 15.60 -6.44
C CYS A 8 1.96 16.44 -7.72
N LYS A 9 0.91 16.30 -8.52
CA LYS A 9 0.77 17.07 -9.77
C LYS A 9 0.47 18.52 -9.48
N LYS A 10 -0.46 18.80 -8.56
CA LYS A 10 -0.74 20.17 -8.12
C LYS A 10 0.49 20.82 -7.48
N ALA A 11 1.22 20.09 -6.64
CA ALA A 11 2.42 20.60 -6.01
C ALA A 11 3.54 20.92 -7.01
N LEU A 12 3.70 20.11 -8.07
CA LEU A 12 4.68 20.37 -9.13
C LEU A 12 4.33 21.58 -9.98
N ASN A 13 3.06 21.94 -10.07
CA ASN A 13 2.57 23.08 -10.82
C ASN A 13 2.36 24.33 -9.96
N ASP A 14 2.79 24.33 -8.70
CA ASP A 14 2.55 25.40 -7.71
C ASP A 14 1.06 25.77 -7.56
N GLU A 15 0.17 24.80 -7.79
CA GLU A 15 -1.26 24.98 -7.62
C GLU A 15 -1.65 24.99 -6.14
N PRO A 16 -2.61 25.84 -5.74
CA PRO A 16 -3.09 25.85 -4.36
C PRO A 16 -3.78 24.52 -3.99
N ARG A 17 -3.76 24.21 -2.70
CA ARG A 17 -4.39 22.99 -2.15
C ARG A 17 -3.84 21.69 -2.72
N SER A 18 -2.52 21.57 -2.76
CA SER A 18 -1.84 20.34 -3.12
C SER A 18 -2.01 19.21 -2.10
N PHE A 19 -2.67 19.45 -0.99
CA PHE A 19 -2.94 18.43 0.02
C PHE A 19 -4.31 18.60 0.67
N VAL A 20 -4.86 17.49 1.16
CA VAL A 20 -6.09 17.43 1.93
C VAL A 20 -5.84 16.69 3.24
N VAL A 21 -6.22 17.30 4.35
CA VAL A 21 -6.19 16.66 5.65
C VAL A 21 -7.52 15.99 5.91
N MET A 22 -7.49 14.68 6.12
CA MET A 22 -8.69 13.92 6.43
C MET A 22 -8.85 13.77 7.94
N PRO A 23 -10.08 13.88 8.46
CA PRO A 23 -10.35 13.80 9.90
C PRO A 23 -10.20 12.39 10.49
N TYR A 24 -9.81 11.40 9.67
CA TYR A 24 -9.71 10.02 10.09
C TYR A 24 -8.27 9.64 10.40
N ALA A 25 -8.05 9.06 11.58
CA ALA A 25 -6.81 8.35 11.86
C ALA A 25 -6.86 7.03 11.06
N ALA A 26 -6.10 6.94 9.98
CA ALA A 26 -5.90 5.68 9.31
C ALA A 26 -4.93 4.84 10.17
N THR A 27 -5.47 4.14 11.15
CA THR A 27 -4.66 3.23 11.94
C THR A 27 -4.37 1.95 11.14
N TYR A 28 -5.34 1.55 10.33
CA TYR A 28 -5.26 0.36 9.48
C TYR A 28 -5.88 0.69 8.12
N ASN A 29 -5.06 0.81 7.11
CA ASN A 29 -5.48 1.13 5.76
C ASN A 29 -4.90 0.16 4.76
N THR A 30 -5.59 0.01 3.66
CA THR A 30 -5.11 -0.73 2.51
C THR A 30 -5.60 -0.09 1.22
N THR A 31 -4.86 -0.32 0.14
CA THR A 31 -5.29 0.05 -1.21
C THR A 31 -5.99 -1.13 -1.87
N THR A 32 -7.01 -0.83 -2.66
CA THR A 32 -7.62 -1.79 -3.59
C THR A 32 -6.86 -1.78 -4.92
N CYS A 33 -7.18 -2.72 -5.80
CA CYS A 33 -6.67 -2.73 -7.18
C CYS A 33 -7.14 -1.52 -8.02
N ASP A 34 -8.18 -0.82 -7.59
CA ASP A 34 -8.74 0.38 -8.23
C ASP A 34 -8.27 1.69 -7.59
N GLY A 35 -7.32 1.62 -6.68
CA GLY A 35 -6.72 2.80 -6.04
C GLY A 35 -7.49 3.36 -4.83
N ARG A 36 -8.60 2.76 -4.44
CA ARG A 36 -9.34 3.17 -3.22
C ARG A 36 -8.66 2.66 -1.96
N PHE A 37 -8.94 3.32 -0.84
CA PHE A 37 -8.47 2.91 0.48
C PHE A 37 -9.64 2.44 1.35
N TYR A 38 -9.54 1.23 1.86
CA TYR A 38 -10.38 0.75 2.95
C TYR A 38 -9.72 1.10 4.27
N VAL A 39 -10.43 1.75 5.15
CA VAL A 39 -9.88 2.27 6.40
C VAL A 39 -10.72 1.81 7.58
N ILE A 40 -10.04 1.25 8.58
CA ILE A 40 -10.57 1.10 9.94
C ILE A 40 -9.85 2.13 10.80
N GLY A 41 -10.56 3.15 11.27
CA GLY A 41 -10.06 4.10 12.24
C GLY A 41 -10.49 3.69 13.64
N SER A 42 -9.61 3.80 14.62
CA SER A 42 -9.96 3.56 16.03
C SER A 42 -9.58 4.73 16.92
N ARG A 43 -10.40 4.98 17.92
CA ARG A 43 -10.13 5.97 18.97
C ARG A 43 -10.49 5.38 20.32
N PHE A 44 -9.52 5.38 21.22
CA PHE A 44 -9.75 5.01 22.60
C PHE A 44 -10.21 6.21 23.41
N SER A 45 -11.28 6.07 24.20
CA SER A 45 -11.76 7.05 25.16
C SER A 45 -11.30 6.69 26.57
N TYR A 46 -10.47 7.52 27.15
CA TYR A 46 -10.05 7.35 28.56
C TYR A 46 -11.16 7.61 29.56
N TYR A 47 -12.27 8.24 29.14
CA TYR A 47 -13.42 8.50 30.02
C TYR A 47 -14.34 7.30 30.13
N THR A 48 -14.56 6.59 29.01
CA THR A 48 -15.44 5.41 28.97
C THR A 48 -14.65 4.10 29.01
N SER A 49 -13.34 4.14 28.84
CA SER A 49 -12.47 2.97 28.67
C SER A 49 -12.88 2.07 27.50
N GLU A 50 -13.43 2.70 26.45
CA GLU A 50 -13.94 1.99 25.28
C GLU A 50 -13.27 2.47 23.99
N TYR A 51 -13.26 1.59 22.97
CA TYR A 51 -12.88 1.92 21.61
C TYR A 51 -14.10 2.34 20.79
N THR A 52 -13.94 3.40 20.03
CA THR A 52 -14.87 3.77 18.95
C THR A 52 -14.19 3.50 17.62
N PHE A 53 -14.89 2.83 16.71
CA PHE A 53 -14.38 2.51 15.38
C PHE A 53 -15.13 3.32 14.32
N ASN A 54 -14.36 3.77 13.32
CA ASN A 54 -14.86 4.38 12.10
C ASN A 54 -14.43 3.53 10.91
N TYR A 55 -15.35 3.29 10.00
CA TYR A 55 -15.12 2.48 8.80
C TYR A 55 -15.42 3.35 7.59
N VAL A 56 -14.47 3.47 6.67
CA VAL A 56 -14.64 4.33 5.49
C VAL A 56 -13.88 3.76 4.30
N ILE A 57 -14.49 3.87 3.13
CA ILE A 57 -13.79 3.70 1.85
C ILE A 57 -13.50 5.09 1.31
N ILE A 58 -12.26 5.33 0.94
CA ILE A 58 -11.77 6.61 0.46
C ILE A 58 -11.32 6.43 -0.98
N ASP A 59 -11.84 7.27 -1.86
CA ASP A 59 -11.32 7.44 -3.21
C ASP A 59 -10.46 8.71 -3.28
N PRO A 60 -9.12 8.59 -3.35
CA PRO A 60 -8.24 9.75 -3.44
C PRO A 60 -8.49 10.60 -4.69
N ALA A 61 -8.85 9.97 -5.80
CA ALA A 61 -9.15 10.68 -7.04
C ALA A 61 -10.41 11.54 -6.91
N GLU A 62 -11.43 11.04 -6.22
CA GLU A 62 -12.64 11.79 -5.94
C GLU A 62 -12.37 12.99 -5.01
N ILE A 63 -11.55 12.80 -3.97
CA ILE A 63 -11.17 13.89 -3.06
C ILE A 63 -10.42 15.00 -3.79
N ILE A 64 -9.49 14.63 -4.66
CA ILE A 64 -8.74 15.58 -5.49
C ILE A 64 -9.69 16.31 -6.44
N ARG A 65 -10.62 15.59 -7.08
CA ARG A 65 -11.60 16.13 -8.01
C ARG A 65 -12.57 17.09 -7.33
N THR A 66 -12.99 16.79 -6.11
CA THR A 66 -13.96 17.58 -5.34
C THR A 66 -13.34 18.66 -4.46
N ASP A 67 -12.06 18.94 -4.66
CA ASP A 67 -11.30 19.97 -3.91
C ASP A 67 -11.33 19.76 -2.38
N GLY A 68 -11.25 18.51 -1.97
CA GLY A 68 -11.13 18.13 -0.57
C GLY A 68 -12.45 17.87 0.15
N VAL A 69 -13.57 17.89 -0.54
CA VAL A 69 -14.80 17.34 0.02
C VAL A 69 -14.67 15.83 0.03
N VAL A 70 -14.45 15.27 1.22
CA VAL A 70 -14.46 13.82 1.40
C VAL A 70 -15.86 13.34 1.08
N GLY A 71 -16.01 12.59 0.00
CA GLY A 71 -17.24 11.87 -0.29
C GLY A 71 -17.65 11.07 0.94
N THR A 72 -18.94 11.00 1.15
CA THR A 72 -19.53 10.13 2.19
C THR A 72 -18.95 8.73 2.03
N THR A 73 -18.79 8.05 3.16
CA THR A 73 -18.50 6.63 3.21
C THR A 73 -19.27 5.92 2.11
N GLU A 74 -18.58 5.53 1.05
CA GLU A 74 -19.19 4.65 0.08
C GLU A 74 -19.61 3.38 0.81
N SER A 75 -20.71 2.80 0.38
CA SER A 75 -21.19 1.55 0.93
C SER A 75 -20.15 0.46 0.72
N PHE A 76 -19.73 -0.18 1.80
CA PHE A 76 -18.94 -1.39 1.71
C PHE A 76 -19.72 -2.46 0.96
N PRO A 77 -19.07 -3.28 0.14
CA PRO A 77 -19.77 -4.31 -0.63
C PRO A 77 -20.36 -5.39 0.28
N GLY A 78 -21.52 -5.88 -0.08
CA GLY A 78 -22.17 -7.02 0.56
C GLY A 78 -22.35 -6.89 2.07
N THR A 79 -21.93 -7.93 2.81
CA THR A 79 -22.01 -7.97 4.28
C THR A 79 -20.73 -7.53 4.98
N LEU A 80 -19.70 -7.13 4.22
CA LEU A 80 -18.35 -6.83 4.72
C LEU A 80 -18.37 -5.90 5.94
N LEU A 81 -19.08 -4.77 5.86
CA LEU A 81 -19.12 -3.79 6.94
C LEU A 81 -19.77 -4.35 8.21
N GLU A 82 -20.87 -5.04 8.07
CA GLU A 82 -21.60 -5.61 9.22
C GLU A 82 -20.77 -6.72 9.88
N ASP A 83 -20.11 -7.53 9.09
CA ASP A 83 -19.20 -8.56 9.57
C ASP A 83 -18.01 -7.97 10.36
N ILE A 84 -17.39 -6.89 9.83
CA ILE A 84 -16.28 -6.22 10.53
C ILE A 84 -16.77 -5.57 11.84
N LYS A 85 -17.93 -4.92 11.84
CA LYS A 85 -18.53 -4.35 13.06
C LYS A 85 -18.85 -5.39 14.12
N SER A 86 -19.07 -6.64 13.74
CA SER A 86 -19.33 -7.75 14.67
C SER A 86 -18.07 -8.31 15.34
N MET A 87 -16.87 -7.90 14.90
CA MET A 87 -15.60 -8.32 15.50
C MET A 87 -15.42 -7.73 16.89
N THR A 88 -14.73 -8.46 17.74
CA THR A 88 -14.40 -7.99 19.10
C THR A 88 -13.42 -6.83 19.06
N MET A 89 -12.36 -6.97 18.25
CA MET A 89 -11.32 -5.96 18.09
C MET A 89 -10.84 -5.95 16.64
N PRO A 90 -11.53 -5.23 15.74
CA PRO A 90 -11.08 -5.06 14.36
C PRO A 90 -9.68 -4.46 14.35
N TYR A 91 -8.70 -5.19 13.78
CA TYR A 91 -7.29 -4.86 13.95
C TYR A 91 -6.61 -4.41 12.66
N ALA A 92 -6.75 -5.17 11.59
CA ALA A 92 -6.22 -4.79 10.29
C ALA A 92 -7.19 -5.13 9.17
N ILE A 93 -7.13 -4.39 8.06
CA ILE A 93 -7.87 -4.66 6.84
C ILE A 93 -6.92 -4.61 5.65
N TYR A 94 -7.12 -5.49 4.69
CA TYR A 94 -6.30 -5.60 3.50
C TYR A 94 -7.14 -6.03 2.30
N VAL A 95 -6.94 -5.38 1.17
CA VAL A 95 -7.51 -5.81 -0.12
C VAL A 95 -6.39 -6.29 -1.02
N ASN A 96 -6.50 -7.52 -1.50
CA ASN A 96 -5.52 -8.09 -2.40
C ASN A 96 -5.57 -7.34 -3.75
N PRO A 97 -4.48 -6.68 -4.17
CA PRO A 97 -4.48 -5.85 -5.38
C PRO A 97 -4.62 -6.65 -6.66
N TYR A 98 -4.43 -7.97 -6.62
CA TYR A 98 -4.51 -8.85 -7.79
C TYR A 98 -5.87 -9.50 -7.96
N THR A 99 -6.57 -9.74 -6.86
CA THR A 99 -7.83 -10.52 -6.86
C THR A 99 -9.04 -9.73 -6.37
N GLY A 100 -8.83 -8.58 -5.71
CA GLY A 100 -9.88 -7.80 -5.07
C GLY A 100 -10.46 -8.43 -3.79
N TYR A 101 -9.97 -9.60 -3.36
CA TYR A 101 -10.44 -10.22 -2.13
C TYR A 101 -10.05 -9.38 -0.92
N VAL A 102 -11.01 -9.24 0.00
CA VAL A 102 -10.85 -8.47 1.22
C VAL A 102 -10.52 -9.40 2.38
N TYR A 103 -9.60 -8.99 3.21
CA TYR A 103 -9.19 -9.67 4.42
C TYR A 103 -9.26 -8.69 5.58
N ALA A 104 -9.80 -9.10 6.70
CA ALA A 104 -9.73 -8.34 7.95
C ALA A 104 -9.41 -9.26 9.11
N THR A 105 -8.75 -8.70 10.12
CA THR A 105 -8.37 -9.46 11.30
C THR A 105 -9.06 -8.94 12.54
N ASP A 106 -9.39 -9.87 13.42
CA ASP A 106 -9.87 -9.62 14.77
C ASP A 106 -8.75 -10.01 15.75
N ALA A 107 -8.25 -9.06 16.53
CA ALA A 107 -7.22 -9.31 17.53
C ALA A 107 -7.80 -9.85 18.84
N GLY A 108 -9.12 -9.88 19.00
CA GLY A 108 -9.78 -10.35 20.22
C GLY A 108 -9.32 -9.60 21.47
N SER A 109 -8.64 -10.30 22.37
CA SER A 109 -8.11 -9.75 23.63
C SER A 109 -6.69 -9.21 23.56
N TYR A 110 -6.01 -9.26 22.42
CA TYR A 110 -4.57 -9.01 22.22
C TYR A 110 -3.62 -10.00 22.91
N THR A 111 -4.12 -10.94 23.66
CA THR A 111 -3.34 -11.94 24.41
C THR A 111 -3.52 -13.36 23.91
N GLU A 112 -4.59 -13.58 23.14
CA GLU A 112 -4.92 -14.86 22.54
C GLU A 112 -4.79 -14.83 21.03
N ALA A 113 -4.89 -16.01 20.42
CA ALA A 113 -4.90 -16.13 18.97
C ALA A 113 -6.09 -15.41 18.36
N GLY A 114 -5.83 -14.56 17.38
CA GLY A 114 -6.85 -13.82 16.67
C GLY A 114 -7.53 -14.63 15.55
N ALA A 115 -8.38 -13.96 14.80
CA ALA A 115 -9.06 -14.51 13.63
C ALA A 115 -8.75 -13.70 12.38
N LEU A 116 -8.64 -14.38 11.25
CA LEU A 116 -8.60 -13.80 9.90
C LEU A 116 -9.91 -14.13 9.20
N HIS A 117 -10.56 -13.10 8.70
CA HIS A 117 -11.79 -13.21 7.93
C HIS A 117 -11.52 -12.87 6.47
N GLN A 118 -12.18 -13.55 5.55
CA GLN A 118 -12.00 -13.39 4.11
C GLN A 118 -13.36 -13.18 3.43
N TRP A 119 -13.40 -12.23 2.49
CA TRP A 119 -14.54 -11.95 1.61
C TRP A 119 -14.08 -11.91 0.15
N ASN A 120 -15.03 -12.20 -0.75
CA ASN A 120 -14.83 -11.93 -2.16
C ASN A 120 -15.02 -10.43 -2.48
N PRO A 121 -14.75 -9.99 -3.72
CA PRO A 121 -14.90 -8.57 -4.10
C PRO A 121 -16.32 -8.02 -3.92
N GLU A 122 -17.33 -8.87 -3.99
CA GLU A 122 -18.74 -8.52 -3.78
C GLU A 122 -19.13 -8.44 -2.29
N GLY A 123 -18.16 -8.66 -1.39
CA GLY A 123 -18.36 -8.59 0.05
C GLY A 123 -19.07 -9.78 0.66
N VAL A 124 -19.08 -10.93 -0.03
CA VAL A 124 -19.60 -12.20 0.51
C VAL A 124 -18.52 -12.89 1.31
N LYS A 125 -18.82 -13.22 2.58
CA LYS A 125 -17.87 -13.88 3.47
C LYS A 125 -17.57 -15.30 3.00
N LEU A 126 -16.28 -15.62 2.83
CA LEU A 126 -15.81 -16.92 2.38
C LEU A 126 -15.35 -17.82 3.53
N GLY A 127 -14.78 -17.23 4.58
CA GLY A 127 -14.26 -18.01 5.68
C GLY A 127 -13.72 -17.19 6.83
N THR A 128 -13.42 -17.93 7.91
CA THR A 128 -12.74 -17.41 9.09
C THR A 128 -11.66 -18.42 9.48
N TYR A 129 -10.44 -17.92 9.70
CA TYR A 129 -9.28 -18.74 9.98
C TYR A 129 -8.64 -18.29 11.29
N LYS A 130 -8.20 -19.24 12.10
CA LYS A 130 -7.43 -18.94 13.30
C LYS A 130 -6.02 -18.51 12.91
N VAL A 131 -5.57 -17.38 13.47
CA VAL A 131 -4.23 -16.83 13.25
C VAL A 131 -3.53 -16.53 14.56
N TYR A 132 -2.30 -16.07 14.49
CA TYR A 132 -1.51 -15.76 15.68
C TYR A 132 -2.02 -14.50 16.41
N ILE A 133 -1.38 -14.15 17.52
CA ILE A 133 -1.67 -12.95 18.32
C ILE A 133 -1.35 -11.69 17.50
N ASN A 134 -2.22 -10.69 17.53
CA ASN A 134 -2.04 -9.38 16.90
C ASN A 134 -1.71 -9.45 15.37
N PRO A 135 -2.58 -10.06 14.56
CA PRO A 135 -2.34 -10.26 13.13
C PRO A 135 -2.53 -8.95 12.34
N GLY A 136 -1.53 -8.07 12.33
CA GLY A 136 -1.64 -6.69 11.82
C GLY A 136 -1.05 -6.45 10.44
N HIS A 137 -0.36 -7.42 9.83
CA HIS A 137 0.35 -7.20 8.58
C HIS A 137 -0.01 -8.23 7.53
N PHE A 138 -0.14 -7.76 6.28
CA PHE A 138 -0.44 -8.58 5.12
C PHE A 138 0.62 -8.37 4.03
N LEU A 139 0.89 -9.42 3.30
CA LEU A 139 1.70 -9.41 2.09
C LEU A 139 1.01 -10.25 1.02
N ALA A 140 0.68 -9.63 -0.12
CA ALA A 140 0.24 -10.38 -1.29
C ALA A 140 1.43 -10.68 -2.18
N LEU A 141 1.55 -11.92 -2.58
CA LEU A 141 2.48 -12.31 -3.62
C LEU A 141 1.77 -12.21 -4.97
N PRO A 142 2.44 -11.67 -6.01
CA PRO A 142 1.87 -11.66 -7.34
C PRO A 142 1.59 -13.09 -7.81
N PRO A 143 0.54 -13.32 -8.61
CA PRO A 143 0.12 -14.65 -9.04
C PRO A 143 1.22 -15.47 -9.74
N ASN A 144 2.19 -14.79 -10.35
CA ASN A 144 3.30 -15.41 -11.08
C ASN A 144 4.55 -15.64 -10.22
N GLY A 145 4.49 -15.38 -8.91
CA GLY A 145 5.66 -15.46 -8.04
C GLY A 145 6.76 -14.47 -8.39
N GLN A 146 6.55 -13.60 -9.35
CA GLN A 146 7.47 -12.52 -9.69
C GLN A 146 7.22 -11.37 -8.72
N PHE A 147 8.13 -11.18 -7.79
CA PHE A 147 8.24 -9.89 -7.14
C PHE A 147 8.62 -8.87 -8.21
N THR A 148 7.73 -7.96 -8.52
CA THR A 148 8.07 -6.76 -9.29
C THR A 148 8.88 -5.82 -8.40
N GLY A 149 10.09 -6.24 -8.01
CA GLY A 149 11.14 -5.30 -7.79
C GLY A 149 11.46 -4.73 -9.15
N ILE A 150 11.36 -3.41 -9.33
CA ILE A 150 11.67 -2.65 -10.54
C ILE A 150 11.61 -3.56 -11.77
N GLU A 151 10.44 -3.65 -12.42
CA GLU A 151 10.38 -4.24 -13.75
C GLU A 151 11.55 -3.64 -14.53
N ASN A 152 12.34 -4.49 -15.19
CA ASN A 152 13.27 -3.98 -16.15
C ASN A 152 12.46 -3.01 -17.00
N VAL A 153 12.68 -1.72 -16.83
CA VAL A 153 12.25 -0.75 -17.81
C VAL A 153 12.95 -1.26 -19.05
N GLU A 154 12.24 -1.97 -19.90
CA GLU A 154 12.67 -2.18 -21.25
C GLU A 154 12.80 -0.78 -21.83
N ASN A 155 13.97 -0.21 -21.61
CA ASN A 155 14.39 0.92 -22.37
C ASN A 155 14.47 0.39 -23.80
N GLU A 156 13.43 0.63 -24.57
CA GLU A 156 13.39 0.39 -26.01
C GLU A 156 14.45 1.20 -26.77
N GLU A 157 15.24 1.95 -26.08
CA GLU A 157 16.52 2.41 -26.55
C GLU A 157 17.61 1.72 -25.71
N GLN A 158 18.08 0.54 -26.16
CA GLN A 158 19.45 0.16 -25.88
C GLN A 158 20.34 1.28 -26.46
N ARG A 159 20.54 2.33 -25.66
CA ARG A 159 21.70 3.17 -25.81
C ARG A 159 22.87 2.24 -25.59
N THR A 160 23.44 1.75 -26.68
CA THR A 160 24.74 1.11 -26.65
C THR A 160 25.77 2.23 -26.36
N ASP A 161 25.70 2.72 -25.12
CA ASP A 161 26.75 3.59 -24.62
C ASP A 161 28.00 2.72 -24.43
N ASN A 162 28.83 2.67 -25.44
CA ASN A 162 30.09 1.96 -25.41
C ASN A 162 31.11 2.56 -24.42
N SER A 163 30.66 3.52 -23.60
CA SER A 163 31.50 4.16 -22.59
C SER A 163 31.89 3.17 -21.50
N ILE A 164 33.11 3.36 -21.01
CA ILE A 164 33.66 2.57 -19.90
C ILE A 164 33.61 3.44 -18.65
N TYR A 165 33.15 2.85 -17.54
CA TYR A 165 33.04 3.52 -16.27
C TYR A 165 33.87 2.82 -15.19
N ASP A 166 34.45 3.59 -14.28
CA ASP A 166 35.11 3.03 -13.09
C ASP A 166 34.04 2.56 -12.07
N LEU A 167 34.47 1.94 -10.98
CA LEU A 167 33.57 1.44 -9.92
C LEU A 167 32.85 2.56 -9.14
N LEU A 168 33.26 3.82 -9.33
CA LEU A 168 32.61 5.01 -8.77
C LEU A 168 31.62 5.66 -9.74
N GLY A 169 31.40 5.05 -10.92
CA GLY A 169 30.48 5.55 -11.94
C GLY A 169 31.01 6.68 -12.80
N ARG A 170 32.33 7.01 -12.75
CA ARG A 170 32.96 8.04 -13.57
C ARG A 170 33.35 7.45 -14.91
N LYS A 171 33.09 8.18 -16.00
CA LYS A 171 33.49 7.80 -17.36
C LYS A 171 34.99 7.80 -17.48
N VAL A 172 35.56 6.73 -18.05
CA VAL A 172 36.98 6.54 -18.24
C VAL A 172 37.29 6.43 -19.73
N GLU A 173 38.04 7.36 -20.25
CA GLU A 173 38.44 7.37 -21.68
C GLU A 173 39.63 6.43 -21.97
N LYS A 174 40.53 6.25 -21.01
CA LYS A 174 41.72 5.39 -21.15
C LYS A 174 41.79 4.43 -19.95
N PRO A 175 41.15 3.25 -20.03
CA PRO A 175 41.23 2.26 -18.97
C PRO A 175 42.65 1.72 -18.80
N GLN A 176 43.09 1.59 -17.56
CA GLN A 176 44.42 1.09 -17.25
C GLN A 176 44.45 -0.45 -17.27
N ARG A 177 45.55 -1.02 -17.70
CA ARG A 177 45.77 -2.46 -17.71
C ARG A 177 45.62 -3.05 -16.30
N GLY A 178 44.88 -4.13 -16.17
CA GLY A 178 44.57 -4.77 -14.86
C GLY A 178 43.45 -4.08 -14.08
N GLY A 179 42.96 -2.93 -14.52
CA GLY A 179 41.84 -2.23 -13.88
C GLY A 179 40.50 -2.92 -14.10
N ILE A 180 39.59 -2.74 -13.13
CA ILE A 180 38.22 -3.24 -13.19
C ILE A 180 37.29 -2.09 -13.54
N TYR A 181 36.46 -2.29 -14.57
CA TYR A 181 35.56 -1.28 -15.12
C TYR A 181 34.16 -1.88 -15.39
N ILE A 182 33.21 -1.02 -15.66
CA ILE A 182 31.85 -1.39 -16.10
C ILE A 182 31.65 -0.88 -17.53
N LYS A 183 31.26 -1.76 -18.43
CA LYS A 183 30.87 -1.46 -19.81
C LYS A 183 29.57 -2.18 -20.13
N ASN A 184 28.57 -1.46 -20.65
CA ASN A 184 27.23 -1.99 -20.97
C ASN A 184 26.64 -2.79 -19.80
N GLY A 185 26.74 -2.25 -18.57
CA GLY A 185 26.23 -2.91 -17.36
C GLY A 185 27.02 -4.15 -16.91
N LYS A 186 28.09 -4.54 -17.62
CA LYS A 186 28.91 -5.72 -17.30
C LYS A 186 30.29 -5.32 -16.78
N LYS A 187 30.76 -6.07 -15.76
CA LYS A 187 32.12 -5.94 -15.24
C LYS A 187 33.12 -6.46 -16.27
N ILE A 188 34.13 -5.63 -16.59
CA ILE A 188 35.23 -6.00 -17.45
C ILE A 188 36.56 -5.79 -16.74
N VAL A 189 37.58 -6.56 -17.10
CA VAL A 189 38.99 -6.37 -16.68
C VAL A 189 39.77 -6.02 -17.93
N CYS A 190 40.46 -4.88 -17.89
CA CYS A 190 41.31 -4.45 -19.01
C CYS A 190 42.60 -5.27 -19.01
N LYS A 191 42.84 -6.05 -20.05
CA LYS A 191 44.04 -6.89 -20.23
C LYS A 191 45.19 -6.09 -20.79
#